data_5c831f6efd98734662bce0ee9a5b280e
#
_entry.id   5c831f6efd98734662bce0ee9a5b280e
#
_cell.length_a   1.000
_cell.length_b   1.000
_cell.length_c   1.000
_cell.angle_alpha   90.00
_cell.angle_beta   90.00
_cell.angle_gamma   90.00
#
_symmetry.space_group_name_H-M   'P 1'
#
loop_
_entity.id
_entity.type
_entity.pdbx_description
1 polymer ?
#
loop_
_entity_poly.entity_id
_entity_poly.type
_entity_poly.pdbx_seq_one_letter_code
_entity_poly.pdbx_strand_id
1 'polypeptide(L)'
;MKKLLVCALCAAMVVPALSVSVSADSKELVLYTWENMFPQEVLDGFEEETGIKVVYSNFDTDETMLEKVSMAKGGDYDVVIADDYILEKIVEEGLATKLDKDKISNWGNINPLYQGQFYDEKDEYTVPYGAGIPLIVYDPEEVDIDIKGYSDLWDPSLEDSIALIGNYRVINGITLLTMGKSMNEEDVDTIAEAGEKLVELAPNVRMIQDDNTQNALLNGEASVAFLYTSQ
;
A
#
# COMPACT_ATOMS: atom_id res chain seq x y z
N MET A 1 40.67 -61.87 44.37
CA MET A 1 39.32 -61.40 44.10
C MET A 1 39.19 -60.01 44.71
N LYS A 2 39.51 -58.97 43.97
CA LYS A 2 39.41 -57.56 44.43
C LYS A 2 38.38 -56.85 43.56
N LYS A 3 37.30 -56.45 44.16
CA LYS A 3 36.27 -55.63 43.51
C LYS A 3 36.71 -54.19 43.58
N LEU A 4 37.00 -53.57 42.44
CA LEU A 4 37.18 -52.13 42.31
C LEU A 4 35.81 -51.47 42.20
N LEU A 5 35.55 -50.55 43.14
CA LEU A 5 34.43 -49.63 43.14
C LEU A 5 34.87 -48.37 42.38
N VAL A 6 34.27 -48.10 41.23
CA VAL A 6 34.46 -46.83 40.51
C VAL A 6 33.30 -45.91 40.90
N CYS A 7 33.60 -44.91 41.71
CA CYS A 7 32.70 -43.80 41.97
C CYS A 7 32.82 -42.81 40.82
N ALA A 8 31.78 -42.73 39.95
CA ALA A 8 31.67 -41.68 38.99
C ALA A 8 31.09 -40.42 39.64
N LEU A 9 31.91 -39.40 39.79
CA LEU A 9 31.52 -38.08 40.26
C LEU A 9 30.90 -37.32 39.10
N CYS A 10 29.57 -37.25 38.99
CA CYS A 10 28.87 -36.36 38.10
C CYS A 10 28.88 -34.93 38.66
N ALA A 11 29.83 -34.12 38.22
CA ALA A 11 29.79 -32.69 38.47
C ALA A 11 28.79 -32.07 37.52
N ALA A 12 27.61 -31.74 38.03
CA ALA A 12 26.61 -30.93 37.31
C ALA A 12 27.15 -29.49 37.20
N MET A 13 27.66 -29.13 36.01
CA MET A 13 27.92 -27.73 35.67
C MET A 13 26.56 -27.04 35.46
N VAL A 14 26.10 -26.31 36.45
CA VAL A 14 25.05 -25.29 36.29
C VAL A 14 25.71 -24.13 35.58
N VAL A 15 25.52 -24.06 34.28
CA VAL A 15 25.82 -22.87 33.50
C VAL A 15 24.67 -21.90 33.77
N PRO A 16 24.88 -20.74 34.41
CA PRO A 16 23.84 -19.73 34.48
C PRO A 16 23.57 -19.29 33.05
N ALA A 17 22.38 -19.57 32.56
CA ALA A 17 21.85 -18.94 31.34
C ALA A 17 21.77 -17.43 31.63
N LEU A 18 22.81 -16.70 31.29
CA LEU A 18 22.74 -15.27 31.10
C LEU A 18 21.75 -15.06 29.96
N SER A 19 20.49 -14.81 30.32
CA SER A 19 19.54 -14.17 29.43
C SER A 19 20.12 -12.80 29.10
N VAL A 20 20.87 -12.72 28.03
CA VAL A 20 21.18 -11.46 27.36
C VAL A 20 19.82 -10.97 26.86
N SER A 21 19.20 -10.11 27.66
CA SER A 21 18.16 -9.23 27.13
C SER A 21 18.89 -8.37 26.09
N VAL A 22 18.82 -8.76 24.84
CA VAL A 22 19.11 -7.85 23.73
C VAL A 22 17.97 -6.83 23.77
N SER A 23 18.18 -5.77 24.56
CA SER A 23 17.49 -4.53 24.34
C SER A 23 18.01 -4.05 22.99
N ALA A 24 17.29 -4.37 21.95
CA ALA A 24 17.51 -3.76 20.67
C ALA A 24 17.00 -2.31 20.81
N ASP A 25 17.88 -1.41 21.26
CA ASP A 25 17.86 -0.04 20.81
C ASP A 25 18.17 -0.10 19.30
N SER A 26 17.19 -0.53 18.50
CA SER A 26 17.37 -0.50 17.06
C SER A 26 17.29 0.97 16.67
N LYS A 27 18.44 1.52 16.31
CA LYS A 27 18.53 2.86 15.72
C LYS A 27 18.06 2.84 14.24
N GLU A 28 17.24 1.90 13.90
CA GLU A 28 16.69 1.70 12.57
C GLU A 28 15.17 1.51 12.68
N LEU A 29 14.43 2.07 11.73
CA LEU A 29 13.00 1.92 11.52
C LEU A 29 12.79 1.41 10.11
N VAL A 30 12.16 0.26 9.97
CA VAL A 30 11.82 -0.34 8.67
C VAL A 30 10.48 0.20 8.21
N LEU A 31 10.51 1.09 7.21
CA LEU A 31 9.35 1.65 6.55
C LEU A 31 9.07 0.84 5.27
N TYR A 32 7.89 0.25 5.17
CA TYR A 32 7.47 -0.58 4.05
C TYR A 32 6.28 0.04 3.32
N THR A 33 6.49 0.48 2.09
CA THR A 33 5.50 1.21 1.28
C THR A 33 5.87 1.16 -0.20
N TRP A 34 5.11 1.83 -1.06
CA TRP A 34 5.46 2.00 -2.48
C TRP A 34 6.73 2.84 -2.65
N GLU A 35 7.33 2.74 -3.83
CA GLU A 35 8.50 3.55 -4.18
C GLU A 35 8.14 5.05 -4.22
N ASN A 36 9.10 5.89 -3.88
CA ASN A 36 9.00 7.37 -3.96
C ASN A 36 7.87 8.02 -3.13
N MET A 37 7.33 7.35 -2.10
CA MET A 37 6.31 7.95 -1.22
C MET A 37 6.84 9.09 -0.35
N PHE A 38 8.14 9.14 -0.10
CA PHE A 38 8.79 10.21 0.67
C PHE A 38 9.99 10.78 -0.09
N PRO A 39 10.10 12.11 -0.20
CA PRO A 39 11.36 12.74 -0.60
C PRO A 39 12.50 12.37 0.34
N GLN A 40 13.71 12.20 -0.20
CA GLN A 40 14.88 11.80 0.59
C GLN A 40 15.18 12.78 1.73
N GLU A 41 14.99 14.08 1.49
CA GLU A 41 15.19 15.12 2.52
C GLU A 41 14.27 14.96 3.74
N VAL A 42 13.10 14.35 3.59
CA VAL A 42 12.17 14.07 4.71
C VAL A 42 12.71 12.93 5.56
N LEU A 43 13.25 11.89 4.93
CA LEU A 43 13.86 10.76 5.63
C LEU A 43 15.13 11.18 6.35
N ASP A 44 15.99 11.96 5.69
CA ASP A 44 17.21 12.50 6.27
C ASP A 44 16.90 13.44 7.46
N GLY A 45 15.87 14.30 7.33
CA GLY A 45 15.43 15.18 8.41
C GLY A 45 14.92 14.39 9.63
N PHE A 46 14.21 13.30 9.41
CA PHE A 46 13.79 12.40 10.50
C PHE A 46 14.99 11.76 11.20
N GLU A 47 15.99 11.30 10.45
CA GLU A 47 17.21 10.72 11.02
C GLU A 47 18.01 11.78 11.81
N GLU A 48 18.13 13.01 11.30
CA GLU A 48 18.80 14.10 11.99
C GLU A 48 18.11 14.48 13.32
N GLU A 49 16.76 14.51 13.32
CA GLU A 49 15.99 14.88 14.50
C GLU A 49 15.97 13.77 15.57
N THR A 50 15.85 12.53 15.16
CA THR A 50 15.60 11.39 16.07
C THR A 50 16.83 10.53 16.34
N GLY A 51 17.82 10.54 15.45
CA GLY A 51 18.94 9.60 15.43
C GLY A 51 18.53 8.19 15.01
N ILE A 52 17.32 8.03 14.44
CA ILE A 52 16.78 6.75 13.95
C ILE A 52 16.88 6.74 12.43
N LYS A 53 17.66 5.82 11.88
CA LYS A 53 17.81 5.63 10.45
C LYS A 53 16.56 4.95 9.87
N VAL A 54 16.01 5.50 8.80
CA VAL A 54 14.92 4.85 8.05
C VAL A 54 15.49 3.86 7.05
N VAL A 55 15.13 2.59 7.21
CA VAL A 55 15.36 1.53 6.22
C VAL A 55 14.14 1.46 5.33
N TYR A 56 14.21 2.07 4.15
CA TYR A 56 13.11 2.10 3.20
C TYR A 56 13.04 0.78 2.42
N SER A 57 11.92 0.09 2.51
CA SER A 57 11.60 -1.12 1.75
C SER A 57 10.36 -0.86 0.90
N ASN A 58 10.33 -1.36 -0.31
CA ASN A 58 9.19 -1.14 -1.20
C ASN A 58 8.54 -2.43 -1.70
N PHE A 59 7.31 -2.27 -2.16
CA PHE A 59 6.51 -3.29 -2.82
C PHE A 59 5.80 -2.68 -4.04
N ASP A 60 5.41 -3.53 -4.97
CA ASP A 60 4.71 -3.13 -6.19
C ASP A 60 3.19 -3.19 -6.00
N THR A 61 2.68 -4.22 -5.31
CA THR A 61 1.24 -4.44 -5.07
C THR A 61 0.95 -4.71 -3.60
N ASP A 62 -0.22 -4.26 -3.13
CA ASP A 62 -0.69 -4.48 -1.77
C ASP A 62 -0.81 -5.97 -1.42
N GLU A 63 -1.19 -6.81 -2.39
CA GLU A 63 -1.30 -8.25 -2.20
C GLU A 63 0.08 -8.88 -1.92
N THR A 64 1.10 -8.50 -2.68
CA THR A 64 2.49 -8.96 -2.45
C THR A 64 3.01 -8.47 -1.09
N MET A 65 2.65 -7.25 -0.71
CA MET A 65 2.98 -6.69 0.60
C MET A 65 2.32 -7.52 1.71
N LEU A 66 1.00 -7.79 1.62
CA LEU A 66 0.28 -8.58 2.62
C LEU A 66 0.88 -9.98 2.78
N GLU A 67 1.25 -10.65 1.68
CA GLU A 67 1.92 -11.96 1.75
C GLU A 67 3.21 -11.89 2.58
N LYS A 68 4.05 -10.90 2.35
CA LYS A 68 5.32 -10.73 3.08
C LYS A 68 5.10 -10.39 4.55
N VAL A 69 4.16 -9.47 4.84
CA VAL A 69 3.81 -9.11 6.23
C VAL A 69 3.23 -10.32 6.98
N SER A 70 2.39 -11.12 6.32
CA SER A 70 1.82 -12.35 6.90
C SER A 70 2.89 -13.40 7.17
N MET A 71 3.83 -13.61 6.24
CA MET A 71 4.96 -14.55 6.43
C MET A 71 5.87 -14.13 7.59
N ALA A 72 6.13 -12.85 7.73
CA ALA A 72 6.91 -12.26 8.82
C ALA A 72 6.09 -12.13 10.13
N LYS A 73 4.78 -12.40 10.10
CA LYS A 73 3.85 -12.16 11.23
C LYS A 73 3.93 -10.73 11.76
N GLY A 74 4.12 -9.77 10.86
CA GLY A 74 4.32 -8.36 11.17
C GLY A 74 5.71 -8.01 11.71
N GLY A 75 6.59 -8.99 11.98
CA GLY A 75 7.80 -8.78 12.77
C GLY A 75 8.99 -8.14 12.07
N ASP A 76 8.99 -8.04 10.74
CA ASP A 76 10.11 -7.52 9.95
C ASP A 76 9.92 -6.03 9.56
N TYR A 77 8.77 -5.45 9.87
CA TYR A 77 8.39 -4.10 9.49
C TYR A 77 7.88 -3.30 10.69
N ASP A 78 8.34 -2.06 10.84
CA ASP A 78 7.92 -1.17 11.93
C ASP A 78 6.72 -0.32 11.53
N VAL A 79 6.72 0.17 10.29
CA VAL A 79 5.64 0.97 9.71
C VAL A 79 5.33 0.47 8.29
N VAL A 80 4.05 0.23 8.03
CA VAL A 80 3.55 -0.11 6.69
C VAL A 80 2.58 0.98 6.25
N ILE A 81 2.72 1.46 5.01
CA ILE A 81 1.74 2.34 4.36
C ILE A 81 1.18 1.59 3.17
N ALA A 82 -0.12 1.44 3.14
CA ALA A 82 -0.84 0.64 2.15
C ALA A 82 -2.26 1.17 1.96
N ASP A 83 -2.95 0.69 0.94
CA ASP A 83 -4.34 1.05 0.68
C ASP A 83 -5.30 0.53 1.76
N ASP A 84 -6.41 1.19 1.90
CA ASP A 84 -7.42 0.95 2.94
C ASP A 84 -7.94 -0.49 2.97
N TYR A 85 -8.24 -1.08 1.81
CA TYR A 85 -8.77 -2.44 1.71
C TYR A 85 -7.80 -3.52 2.20
N ILE A 86 -6.48 -3.27 2.06
CA ILE A 86 -5.47 -4.21 2.54
C ILE A 86 -5.16 -3.99 4.03
N LEU A 87 -5.27 -2.75 4.51
CA LEU A 87 -5.16 -2.43 5.93
C LEU A 87 -6.27 -3.11 6.75
N GLU A 88 -7.50 -3.21 6.19
CA GLU A 88 -8.57 -4.00 6.79
C GLU A 88 -8.11 -5.44 7.06
N LYS A 89 -7.48 -6.09 6.07
CA LYS A 89 -6.95 -7.46 6.22
C LYS A 89 -5.83 -7.55 7.24
N ILE A 90 -4.91 -6.61 7.25
CA ILE A 90 -3.81 -6.54 8.22
C ILE A 90 -4.35 -6.45 9.66
N VAL A 91 -5.40 -5.66 9.88
CA VAL A 91 -6.04 -5.52 11.19
C VAL A 91 -6.82 -6.79 11.55
N GLU A 92 -7.62 -7.35 10.64
CA GLU A 92 -8.38 -8.58 10.85
C GLU A 92 -7.50 -9.79 11.19
N GLU A 93 -6.35 -9.92 10.53
CA GLU A 93 -5.40 -11.01 10.75
C GLU A 93 -4.51 -10.80 11.99
N GLY A 94 -4.65 -9.66 12.67
CA GLY A 94 -3.88 -9.34 13.88
C GLY A 94 -2.39 -9.10 13.62
N LEU A 95 -2.05 -8.63 12.43
CA LEU A 95 -0.68 -8.33 12.00
C LEU A 95 -0.21 -6.94 12.43
N ALA A 96 -1.14 -6.05 12.78
CA ALA A 96 -0.86 -4.70 13.27
C ALA A 96 -0.87 -4.63 14.80
N THR A 97 -0.02 -3.78 15.36
CA THR A 97 0.02 -3.46 16.78
C THR A 97 -0.84 -2.25 17.07
N LYS A 98 -1.59 -2.28 18.18
CA LYS A 98 -2.38 -1.11 18.61
C LYS A 98 -1.51 0.12 18.85
N LEU A 99 -2.00 1.24 18.35
CA LEU A 99 -1.38 2.55 18.55
C LEU A 99 -1.55 3.02 20.01
N ASP A 100 -0.50 3.61 20.55
CA ASP A 100 -0.56 4.40 21.76
C ASP A 100 -0.78 5.88 21.38
N LYS A 101 -2.06 6.27 21.28
CA LYS A 101 -2.43 7.63 20.82
C LYS A 101 -1.89 8.73 21.73
N ASP A 102 -1.64 8.44 23.01
CA ASP A 102 -1.06 9.42 23.94
C ASP A 102 0.39 9.81 23.55
N LYS A 103 1.05 8.97 22.77
CA LYS A 103 2.38 9.23 22.23
C LYS A 103 2.38 9.94 20.86
N ILE A 104 1.22 10.07 20.23
CA ILE A 104 1.08 10.73 18.92
C ILE A 104 0.60 12.16 19.15
N SER A 105 1.54 13.06 19.52
CA SER A 105 1.23 14.45 19.88
C SER A 105 0.50 15.25 18.79
N ASN A 106 0.71 14.87 17.52
CA ASN A 106 0.15 15.52 16.34
C ASN A 106 -1.18 14.91 15.85
N TRP A 107 -1.77 13.99 16.63
CA TRP A 107 -3.05 13.35 16.25
C TRP A 107 -4.13 14.37 15.88
N GLY A 108 -4.19 15.49 16.61
CA GLY A 108 -5.16 16.56 16.38
C GLY A 108 -5.00 17.30 15.03
N ASN A 109 -3.92 17.08 14.30
CA ASN A 109 -3.69 17.66 12.97
C ASN A 109 -4.33 16.83 11.86
N ILE A 110 -4.75 15.58 12.15
CA ILE A 110 -5.38 14.70 11.17
C ILE A 110 -6.79 15.22 10.87
N ASN A 111 -7.09 15.40 9.58
CA ASN A 111 -8.42 15.81 9.16
C ASN A 111 -9.47 14.77 9.63
N PRO A 112 -10.49 15.20 10.41
CA PRO A 112 -11.53 14.29 10.92
C PRO A 112 -12.28 13.51 9.83
N LEU A 113 -12.29 14.00 8.59
CA LEU A 113 -12.92 13.29 7.46
C LEU A 113 -12.31 11.92 7.21
N TYR A 114 -11.03 11.75 7.51
CA TYR A 114 -10.27 10.52 7.26
C TYR A 114 -10.13 9.64 8.51
N GLN A 115 -10.67 10.07 9.66
CA GLN A 115 -10.68 9.27 10.88
C GLN A 115 -11.91 8.35 10.94
N GLY A 116 -11.80 7.24 11.69
CA GLY A 116 -12.91 6.32 11.92
C GLY A 116 -13.43 5.63 10.68
N GLN A 117 -12.56 5.31 9.75
CA GLN A 117 -12.91 4.66 8.49
C GLN A 117 -13.24 3.17 8.69
N PHE A 118 -13.91 2.55 7.70
CA PHE A 118 -14.41 1.17 7.77
C PHE A 118 -13.33 0.15 8.14
N TYR A 119 -12.10 0.35 7.73
CA TYR A 119 -10.97 -0.55 8.00
C TYR A 119 -10.41 -0.43 9.43
N ASP A 120 -10.72 0.65 10.15
CA ASP A 120 -10.32 0.87 11.56
C ASP A 120 -11.22 1.92 12.22
N GLU A 121 -12.49 1.58 12.50
CA GLU A 121 -13.53 2.50 12.98
C GLU A 121 -13.16 3.31 14.23
N LYS A 122 -12.18 2.83 15.00
CA LYS A 122 -11.71 3.48 16.24
C LYS A 122 -10.33 4.11 16.10
N ASP A 123 -9.71 4.03 14.92
CA ASP A 123 -8.33 4.43 14.69
C ASP A 123 -7.37 3.81 15.73
N GLU A 124 -7.55 2.54 16.02
CA GLU A 124 -6.74 1.84 17.04
C GLU A 124 -5.41 1.33 16.46
N TYR A 125 -5.31 1.16 15.16
CA TYR A 125 -4.18 0.53 14.48
C TYR A 125 -3.56 1.39 13.39
N THR A 126 -4.32 2.34 12.84
CA THR A 126 -3.92 3.09 11.65
C THR A 126 -3.90 4.60 11.89
N VAL A 127 -3.07 5.28 11.10
CA VAL A 127 -3.02 6.75 11.01
C VAL A 127 -3.21 7.11 9.55
N PRO A 128 -4.23 7.89 9.17
CA PRO A 128 -4.39 8.35 7.80
C PRO A 128 -3.17 9.14 7.32
N TYR A 129 -2.56 8.70 6.23
CA TYR A 129 -1.42 9.36 5.60
C TYR A 129 -1.85 10.30 4.48
N GLY A 130 -2.64 9.81 3.54
CA GLY A 130 -3.09 10.55 2.39
C GLY A 130 -4.32 9.94 1.75
N ALA A 131 -4.96 10.69 0.87
CA ALA A 131 -6.06 10.19 0.05
C ALA A 131 -5.84 10.65 -1.39
N GLY A 132 -5.71 9.69 -2.31
CA GLY A 132 -5.70 9.91 -3.74
C GLY A 132 -7.11 9.79 -4.33
N ILE A 133 -7.49 10.73 -5.19
CA ILE A 133 -8.74 10.65 -5.95
C ILE A 133 -8.39 10.26 -7.38
N PRO A 134 -8.91 9.14 -7.91
CA PRO A 134 -8.73 8.78 -9.30
C PRO A 134 -9.42 9.82 -10.20
N LEU A 135 -8.73 10.28 -11.22
CA LEU A 135 -9.25 11.25 -12.18
C LEU A 135 -8.69 11.01 -13.58
N ILE A 136 -9.32 11.66 -14.56
CA ILE A 136 -8.86 11.67 -15.93
C ILE A 136 -8.17 13.02 -16.18
N VAL A 137 -6.95 12.95 -16.69
CA VAL A 137 -6.21 14.12 -17.18
C VAL A 137 -5.97 13.92 -18.68
N TYR A 138 -6.17 14.95 -19.48
CA TYR A 138 -5.95 14.85 -20.91
C TYR A 138 -5.43 16.18 -21.49
N ASP A 139 -4.75 16.08 -22.62
CA ASP A 139 -4.30 17.23 -23.39
C ASP A 139 -5.44 17.69 -24.32
N PRO A 140 -6.02 18.88 -24.09
CA PRO A 140 -7.11 19.36 -24.92
C PRO A 140 -6.68 19.79 -26.35
N GLU A 141 -5.37 19.83 -26.64
CA GLU A 141 -4.85 20.10 -27.99
C GLU A 141 -4.76 18.81 -28.84
N GLU A 142 -4.69 17.64 -28.16
CA GLU A 142 -4.56 16.31 -28.78
C GLU A 142 -5.88 15.52 -28.77
N VAL A 143 -6.84 15.91 -27.93
CA VAL A 143 -8.11 15.19 -27.72
C VAL A 143 -9.27 16.02 -28.23
N ASP A 144 -9.94 15.55 -29.26
CA ASP A 144 -11.02 16.26 -29.96
C ASP A 144 -12.37 16.24 -29.21
N ILE A 145 -12.52 15.42 -28.17
CA ILE A 145 -13.73 15.30 -27.36
C ILE A 145 -13.61 16.01 -26.01
N ASP A 146 -14.74 16.48 -25.48
CA ASP A 146 -14.83 17.06 -24.14
C ASP A 146 -15.12 15.94 -23.12
N ILE A 147 -14.07 15.42 -22.49
CA ILE A 147 -14.17 14.32 -21.50
C ILE A 147 -14.83 14.85 -20.22
N LYS A 148 -16.00 14.29 -19.85
CA LYS A 148 -16.80 14.68 -18.67
C LYS A 148 -16.88 13.62 -17.60
N GLY A 149 -16.51 12.39 -17.93
CA GLY A 149 -16.59 11.28 -16.99
C GLY A 149 -15.95 10.01 -17.52
N TYR A 150 -15.93 9.00 -16.69
CA TYR A 150 -15.26 7.74 -17.01
C TYR A 150 -15.79 7.03 -18.25
N SER A 151 -17.09 7.20 -18.56
CA SER A 151 -17.71 6.60 -19.75
C SER A 151 -17.09 7.07 -21.07
N ASP A 152 -16.52 8.27 -21.08
CA ASP A 152 -15.94 8.88 -22.28
C ASP A 152 -14.63 8.21 -22.67
N LEU A 153 -13.99 7.45 -21.75
CA LEU A 153 -12.80 6.66 -22.06
C LEU A 153 -13.03 5.57 -23.11
N TRP A 154 -14.30 5.14 -23.30
CA TRP A 154 -14.71 4.18 -24.34
C TRP A 154 -14.98 4.81 -25.70
N ASP A 155 -14.79 6.13 -25.86
CA ASP A 155 -14.99 6.78 -27.17
C ASP A 155 -13.92 6.27 -28.15
N PRO A 156 -14.33 5.82 -29.37
CA PRO A 156 -13.40 5.29 -30.35
C PRO A 156 -12.35 6.29 -30.85
N SER A 157 -12.60 7.61 -30.69
CA SER A 157 -11.62 8.64 -31.05
C SER A 157 -10.37 8.62 -30.17
N LEU A 158 -10.42 7.91 -29.03
CA LEU A 158 -9.30 7.74 -28.11
C LEU A 158 -8.48 6.47 -28.40
N GLU A 159 -8.59 5.86 -29.60
CA GLU A 159 -7.81 4.68 -29.97
C GLU A 159 -6.30 4.90 -29.71
N ASP A 160 -5.67 3.94 -29.00
CA ASP A 160 -4.23 3.94 -28.67
C ASP A 160 -3.72 5.25 -28.02
N SER A 161 -4.52 5.89 -27.16
CA SER A 161 -4.19 7.19 -26.58
C SER A 161 -4.20 7.24 -25.06
N ILE A 162 -4.68 6.18 -24.36
CA ILE A 162 -4.91 6.20 -22.92
C ILE A 162 -3.80 5.48 -22.17
N ALA A 163 -3.22 6.16 -21.18
CA ALA A 163 -2.41 5.55 -20.13
C ALA A 163 -3.29 5.27 -18.89
N LEU A 164 -3.33 4.01 -18.45
CA LEU A 164 -4.07 3.59 -17.26
C LEU A 164 -3.11 3.24 -16.12
N ILE A 165 -3.54 3.48 -14.88
CA ILE A 165 -2.88 2.91 -13.70
C ILE A 165 -3.10 1.38 -13.67
N GLY A 166 -2.12 0.63 -13.13
CA GLY A 166 -2.15 -0.83 -13.06
C GLY A 166 -3.04 -1.41 -11.94
N ASN A 167 -3.80 -0.58 -11.22
CA ASN A 167 -4.65 -1.03 -10.12
C ASN A 167 -5.96 -1.62 -10.64
N TYR A 168 -6.07 -2.96 -10.63
CA TYR A 168 -7.24 -3.69 -11.14
C TYR A 168 -8.53 -3.36 -10.37
N ARG A 169 -8.48 -3.09 -9.06
CA ARG A 169 -9.66 -2.71 -8.27
C ARG A 169 -10.24 -1.40 -8.74
N VAL A 170 -9.37 -0.41 -8.97
CA VAL A 170 -9.78 0.92 -9.41
C VAL A 170 -10.30 0.88 -10.85
N ILE A 171 -9.60 0.21 -11.77
CA ILE A 171 -10.02 0.08 -13.16
C ILE A 171 -11.37 -0.64 -13.26
N ASN A 172 -11.54 -1.74 -12.55
CA ASN A 172 -12.82 -2.45 -12.49
C ASN A 172 -13.91 -1.62 -11.81
N GLY A 173 -13.54 -0.91 -10.75
CA GLY A 173 -14.44 -0.01 -10.01
C GLY A 173 -14.99 1.13 -10.88
N ILE A 174 -14.17 1.83 -11.66
CA ILE A 174 -14.65 2.87 -12.59
C ILE A 174 -15.53 2.27 -13.69
N THR A 175 -15.23 1.05 -14.13
CA THR A 175 -16.06 0.35 -15.11
C THR A 175 -17.45 0.06 -14.52
N LEU A 176 -17.53 -0.43 -13.30
CA LEU A 176 -18.78 -0.62 -12.55
C LEU A 176 -19.56 0.69 -12.41
N LEU A 177 -18.89 1.81 -12.10
CA LEU A 177 -19.54 3.13 -12.06
C LEU A 177 -20.15 3.52 -13.40
N THR A 178 -19.51 3.23 -14.54
CA THR A 178 -20.09 3.49 -15.87
C THR A 178 -21.33 2.63 -16.17
N MET A 179 -21.49 1.51 -15.44
CA MET A 179 -22.69 0.66 -15.49
C MET A 179 -23.75 1.06 -14.47
N GLY A 180 -23.53 2.13 -13.69
CA GLY A 180 -24.43 2.57 -12.62
C GLY A 180 -24.39 1.67 -11.39
N LYS A 181 -23.31 0.94 -11.19
CA LYS A 181 -23.07 0.04 -10.06
C LYS A 181 -22.14 0.67 -9.03
N SER A 182 -22.04 0.06 -7.85
CA SER A 182 -21.06 0.45 -6.82
C SER A 182 -19.65 0.04 -7.22
N MET A 183 -18.64 0.84 -6.87
CA MET A 183 -17.23 0.39 -6.94
C MET A 183 -16.94 -0.80 -6.02
N ASN A 184 -17.73 -0.95 -4.95
CA ASN A 184 -17.64 -2.04 -3.98
C ASN A 184 -18.74 -3.10 -4.27
N GLU A 185 -18.97 -3.41 -5.54
CA GLU A 185 -19.89 -4.48 -5.94
C GLU A 185 -19.32 -5.85 -5.54
N GLU A 186 -20.18 -6.70 -4.98
CA GLU A 186 -19.81 -8.05 -4.52
C GLU A 186 -20.43 -9.16 -5.38
N ASP A 187 -21.40 -8.82 -6.23
CA ASP A 187 -22.03 -9.78 -7.12
C ASP A 187 -21.07 -10.19 -8.23
N VAL A 188 -20.67 -11.46 -8.21
CA VAL A 188 -19.64 -12.03 -9.09
C VAL A 188 -20.03 -11.91 -10.57
N ASP A 189 -21.32 -12.08 -10.90
CA ASP A 189 -21.78 -11.99 -12.28
C ASP A 189 -21.70 -10.55 -12.78
N THR A 190 -22.10 -9.59 -11.95
CA THR A 190 -21.96 -8.14 -12.26
C THR A 190 -20.50 -7.74 -12.42
N ILE A 191 -19.60 -8.27 -11.57
CA ILE A 191 -18.14 -8.01 -11.69
C ILE A 191 -17.59 -8.61 -13.00
N ALA A 192 -18.06 -9.80 -13.39
CA ALA A 192 -17.67 -10.42 -14.65
C ALA A 192 -18.15 -9.59 -15.86
N GLU A 193 -19.40 -9.06 -15.84
CA GLU A 193 -19.91 -8.15 -16.87
C GLU A 193 -19.06 -6.87 -16.98
N ALA A 194 -18.61 -6.32 -15.85
CA ALA A 194 -17.69 -5.17 -15.86
C ALA A 194 -16.35 -5.54 -16.50
N GLY A 195 -15.84 -6.75 -16.26
CA GLY A 195 -14.64 -7.27 -16.92
C GLY A 195 -14.79 -7.36 -18.44
N GLU A 196 -15.95 -7.87 -18.93
CA GLU A 196 -16.24 -7.90 -20.37
C GLU A 196 -16.29 -6.49 -20.98
N LYS A 197 -16.95 -5.55 -20.30
CA LYS A 197 -16.96 -4.14 -20.73
C LYS A 197 -15.55 -3.52 -20.72
N LEU A 198 -14.70 -3.90 -19.78
CA LEU A 198 -13.32 -3.42 -19.72
C LEU A 198 -12.49 -3.89 -20.92
N VAL A 199 -12.79 -5.09 -21.46
CA VAL A 199 -12.16 -5.57 -22.71
C VAL A 199 -12.47 -4.65 -23.88
N GLU A 200 -13.66 -4.02 -23.92
CA GLU A 200 -14.03 -3.05 -24.95
C GLU A 200 -13.18 -1.77 -24.89
N LEU A 201 -12.59 -1.45 -23.74
CA LEU A 201 -11.67 -0.32 -23.57
C LEU A 201 -10.28 -0.59 -24.15
N ALA A 202 -9.89 -1.86 -24.27
CA ALA A 202 -8.53 -2.24 -24.67
C ALA A 202 -7.99 -1.57 -25.95
N PRO A 203 -8.78 -1.34 -27.02
CA PRO A 203 -8.28 -0.61 -28.20
C PRO A 203 -7.83 0.82 -27.91
N ASN A 204 -8.41 1.47 -26.89
CA ASN A 204 -8.07 2.84 -26.51
C ASN A 204 -6.84 2.91 -25.59
N VAL A 205 -6.49 1.78 -24.95
CA VAL A 205 -5.39 1.71 -24.00
C VAL A 205 -4.06 1.54 -24.73
N ARG A 206 -3.20 2.53 -24.60
CA ARG A 206 -1.83 2.51 -25.11
C ARG A 206 -0.86 1.82 -24.15
N MET A 207 -1.01 2.09 -22.85
CA MET A 207 -0.15 1.51 -21.83
C MET A 207 -0.84 1.39 -20.49
N ILE A 208 -0.32 0.48 -19.68
CA ILE A 208 -0.69 0.33 -18.25
C ILE A 208 0.59 0.51 -17.45
N GLN A 209 0.56 1.36 -16.42
CA GLN A 209 1.69 1.65 -15.54
C GLN A 209 1.22 1.66 -14.10
N ASP A 210 1.99 1.07 -13.20
CA ASP A 210 1.64 1.04 -11.78
C ASP A 210 1.93 2.39 -11.12
N ASP A 211 3.10 2.97 -11.41
CA ASP A 211 3.54 4.26 -10.89
C ASP A 211 3.88 5.24 -12.02
N ASN A 212 3.83 6.54 -11.69
CA ASN A 212 4.28 7.61 -12.59
C ASN A 212 3.52 7.69 -13.93
N THR A 213 2.23 7.32 -13.95
CA THR A 213 1.36 7.39 -15.14
C THR A 213 1.33 8.80 -15.73
N GLN A 214 1.50 9.86 -14.93
CA GLN A 214 1.62 11.25 -15.40
C GLN A 214 2.77 11.45 -16.39
N ASN A 215 3.82 10.65 -16.32
CA ASN A 215 4.95 10.77 -17.25
C ASN A 215 4.55 10.47 -18.69
N ALA A 216 3.55 9.62 -18.91
CA ALA A 216 3.05 9.32 -20.24
C ALA A 216 2.47 10.59 -20.93
N LEU A 217 1.77 11.45 -20.16
CA LEU A 217 1.31 12.74 -20.66
C LEU A 217 2.47 13.72 -20.86
N LEU A 218 3.35 13.85 -19.85
CA LEU A 218 4.46 14.81 -19.87
C LEU A 218 5.44 14.55 -21.02
N ASN A 219 5.61 13.30 -21.39
CA ASN A 219 6.50 12.87 -22.48
C ASN A 219 5.80 12.82 -23.85
N GLY A 220 4.49 13.08 -23.92
CA GLY A 220 3.69 12.96 -25.14
C GLY A 220 3.53 11.51 -25.64
N GLU A 221 3.65 10.54 -24.73
CA GLU A 221 3.46 9.12 -25.04
C GLU A 221 1.98 8.72 -25.06
N ALA A 222 1.15 9.44 -24.30
CA ALA A 222 -0.30 9.32 -24.29
C ALA A 222 -0.93 10.71 -24.24
N SER A 223 -2.14 10.88 -24.78
CA SER A 223 -2.89 12.14 -24.69
C SER A 223 -3.97 12.13 -23.62
N VAL A 224 -4.29 10.97 -23.07
CA VAL A 224 -5.21 10.79 -21.93
C VAL A 224 -4.54 9.93 -20.89
N ALA A 225 -4.68 10.28 -19.61
CA ALA A 225 -4.23 9.43 -18.49
C ALA A 225 -5.33 9.29 -17.45
N PHE A 226 -5.47 8.08 -16.94
CA PHE A 226 -6.24 7.80 -15.73
C PHE A 226 -5.24 7.57 -14.59
N LEU A 227 -5.26 8.46 -13.61
CA LEU A 227 -4.24 8.54 -12.56
C LEU A 227 -4.83 9.09 -11.25
N TYR A 228 -4.04 9.17 -10.19
CA TYR A 228 -4.43 9.77 -8.92
C TYR A 228 -4.01 11.23 -8.79
N THR A 229 -4.73 11.99 -7.95
CA THR A 229 -4.39 13.39 -7.62
C THR A 229 -3.02 13.54 -6.93
N SER A 230 -2.42 12.45 -6.49
CA SER A 230 -1.08 12.40 -5.89
C SER A 230 0.04 12.30 -6.93
N GLN A 231 -0.29 12.05 -8.18
CA GLN A 231 0.64 11.98 -9.30
C GLN A 231 0.58 13.25 -10.14
#